data_c56b835beb503dcaad8a7b424159f2cf
#
_entry.id   c56b835beb503dcaad8a7b424159f2cf
#
_cell.length_a   1.000
_cell.length_b   1.000
_cell.length_c   1.000
_cell.angle_alpha   90.00
_cell.angle_beta   90.00
_cell.angle_gamma   90.00
#
_symmetry.space_group_name_H-M   'P 1'
#
loop_
_entity.id
_entity.type
_entity.pdbx_description
1 polymer ?
#
loop_
_entity_poly.entity_id
_entity_poly.type
_entity_poly.pdbx_seq_one_letter_code
_entity_poly.pdbx_strand_id
1 'polypeptide(L)'
;LSHSSAASDVYKRQSYDEAVEILTKKGHEFEYGSDFGAPDEEVLASQFDKPVMVHSWPHETKAFYMKRDKSDKFALGVDVIAPEGYGEIVGGAQREDDYDVLVKRIEEHDLPIDAFKWYLDLRKYGSVPHSGFGLGLERLVAWVCGIDHIRQTIPFPRTMGRLEP
;
A
#
# COMPACT_ATOMS: atom_id res chain seq x y z
N LEU A 1 19.45 11.07 -7.29
CA LEU A 1 19.53 10.79 -5.85
C LEU A 1 20.40 9.55 -5.68
N SER A 2 21.62 9.73 -5.14
CA SER A 2 22.48 8.61 -4.78
C SER A 2 21.79 7.81 -3.67
N HIS A 3 21.46 6.55 -3.95
CA HIS A 3 20.96 5.65 -2.92
C HIS A 3 22.05 5.51 -1.85
N SER A 4 21.77 5.94 -0.63
CA SER A 4 22.65 5.68 0.50
C SER A 4 22.76 4.16 0.65
N SER A 5 23.97 3.63 0.63
CA SER A 5 24.23 2.20 0.81
C SER A 5 23.62 1.67 2.13
N ALA A 6 23.56 2.52 3.15
CA ALA A 6 22.94 2.20 4.44
C ALA A 6 21.42 1.96 4.35
N ALA A 7 20.69 2.63 3.43
CA ALA A 7 19.26 2.40 3.25
C ALA A 7 18.97 1.05 2.59
N SER A 8 19.84 0.56 1.71
CA SER A 8 19.67 -0.74 1.04
C SER A 8 19.83 -1.94 2.00
N ASP A 9 20.44 -1.71 3.17
CA ASP A 9 20.64 -2.74 4.18
C ASP A 9 19.44 -2.90 5.15
N VAL A 10 18.49 -1.96 5.14
CA VAL A 10 17.35 -1.95 6.07
C VAL A 10 16.09 -2.59 5.43
N TYR A 11 15.93 -2.45 4.13
CA TYR A 11 14.77 -2.97 3.39
C TYR A 11 15.14 -3.38 1.96
N LYS A 12 14.27 -4.15 1.31
CA LYS A 12 14.37 -4.48 -0.12
C LYS A 12 13.34 -3.69 -0.91
N ARG A 13 13.70 -3.30 -2.13
CA ARG A 13 12.78 -2.61 -3.05
C ARG A 13 12.56 -3.46 -4.27
N GLN A 14 11.30 -3.61 -4.63
CA GLN A 14 10.85 -4.31 -5.83
C GLN A 14 9.80 -3.45 -6.53
N SER A 15 9.85 -3.36 -7.85
CA SER A 15 8.70 -2.92 -8.60
C SER A 15 7.60 -4.00 -8.55
N TYR A 16 6.38 -3.62 -8.86
CA TYR A 16 5.28 -4.60 -8.99
C TYR A 16 5.65 -5.72 -9.98
N ASP A 17 6.22 -5.38 -11.13
CA ASP A 17 6.63 -6.36 -12.13
C ASP A 17 7.67 -7.35 -11.59
N GLU A 18 8.70 -6.85 -10.88
CA GLU A 18 9.72 -7.70 -10.24
C GLU A 18 9.10 -8.60 -9.16
N ALA A 19 8.15 -8.08 -8.39
CA ALA A 19 7.45 -8.87 -7.38
C ALA A 19 6.62 -9.99 -8.02
N VAL A 20 5.89 -9.70 -9.10
CA VAL A 20 5.13 -10.73 -9.86
C VAL A 20 6.06 -11.76 -10.48
N GLU A 21 7.22 -11.37 -11.00
CA GLU A 21 8.23 -12.33 -11.47
C GLU A 21 8.71 -13.28 -10.36
N ILE A 22 8.89 -12.77 -9.15
CA ILE A 22 9.28 -13.58 -7.99
C ILE A 22 8.19 -14.61 -7.68
N LEU A 23 6.92 -14.17 -7.60
CA LEU A 23 5.78 -15.07 -7.38
C LEU A 23 5.72 -16.17 -8.44
N THR A 24 5.80 -15.80 -9.72
CA THR A 24 5.77 -16.73 -10.84
C THR A 24 6.93 -17.75 -10.78
N LYS A 25 8.15 -17.30 -10.50
CA LYS A 25 9.33 -18.17 -10.36
C LYS A 25 9.20 -19.17 -9.21
N LYS A 26 8.39 -18.85 -8.21
CA LYS A 26 8.07 -19.74 -7.08
C LYS A 26 6.91 -20.68 -7.37
N GLY A 27 6.33 -20.62 -8.55
CA GLY A 27 5.18 -21.46 -8.93
C GLY A 27 3.87 -21.01 -8.25
N HIS A 28 3.82 -19.78 -7.74
CA HIS A 28 2.62 -19.19 -7.18
C HIS A 28 1.75 -18.64 -8.30
N GLU A 29 0.48 -19.06 -8.35
CA GLU A 29 -0.48 -18.56 -9.33
C GLU A 29 -0.90 -17.13 -8.95
N PHE A 30 -0.68 -16.19 -9.85
CA PHE A 30 -1.03 -14.79 -9.65
C PHE A 30 -1.47 -14.16 -10.97
N GLU A 31 -2.60 -13.46 -10.96
CA GLU A 31 -3.10 -12.72 -12.10
C GLU A 31 -2.48 -11.32 -12.15
N TYR A 32 -1.68 -11.06 -13.20
CA TYR A 32 -1.06 -9.74 -13.39
C TYR A 32 -2.13 -8.64 -13.49
N GLY A 33 -1.93 -7.53 -12.80
CA GLY A 33 -2.90 -6.44 -12.71
C GLY A 33 -3.85 -6.55 -11.52
N SER A 34 -3.70 -7.56 -10.68
CA SER A 34 -4.42 -7.68 -9.40
C SER A 34 -3.62 -7.05 -8.25
N ASP A 35 -4.30 -6.73 -7.15
CA ASP A 35 -3.63 -6.38 -5.89
C ASP A 35 -3.14 -7.64 -5.16
N PHE A 36 -2.10 -7.53 -4.35
CA PHE A 36 -1.60 -8.68 -3.59
C PHE A 36 -2.54 -9.00 -2.43
N GLY A 37 -2.94 -10.26 -2.34
CA GLY A 37 -3.59 -10.81 -1.16
C GLY A 37 -2.58 -11.35 -0.15
N ALA A 38 -3.05 -11.73 1.03
CA ALA A 38 -2.18 -12.27 2.08
C ALA A 38 -1.30 -13.46 1.64
N PRO A 39 -1.77 -14.41 0.81
CA PRO A 39 -0.92 -15.48 0.30
C PRO A 39 0.21 -14.98 -0.61
N ASP A 40 -0.05 -13.97 -1.43
CA ASP A 40 0.93 -13.37 -2.35
C ASP A 40 2.03 -12.66 -1.55
N GLU A 41 1.60 -11.86 -0.55
CA GLU A 41 2.49 -11.16 0.37
C GLU A 41 3.39 -12.12 1.14
N GLU A 42 2.85 -13.25 1.62
CA GLU A 42 3.60 -14.27 2.35
C GLU A 42 4.67 -14.91 1.47
N VAL A 43 4.31 -15.33 0.25
CA VAL A 43 5.26 -15.91 -0.71
C VAL A 43 6.34 -14.91 -1.07
N LEU A 44 5.97 -13.65 -1.35
CA LEU A 44 6.94 -12.59 -1.68
C LEU A 44 7.88 -12.30 -0.50
N ALA A 45 7.32 -12.07 0.68
CA ALA A 45 8.09 -11.72 1.87
C ALA A 45 9.04 -12.84 2.30
N SER A 46 8.65 -14.11 2.13
CA SER A 46 9.50 -15.28 2.45
C SER A 46 10.81 -15.36 1.66
N GLN A 47 10.95 -14.57 0.59
CA GLN A 47 12.18 -14.51 -0.19
C GLN A 47 13.22 -13.56 0.39
N PHE A 48 12.87 -12.84 1.44
CA PHE A 48 13.70 -11.79 2.03
C PHE A 48 13.75 -11.91 3.55
N ASP A 49 14.88 -11.55 4.11
CA ASP A 49 15.12 -11.46 5.56
C ASP A 49 14.74 -10.09 6.14
N LYS A 50 14.20 -9.19 5.32
CA LYS A 50 13.92 -7.78 5.63
C LYS A 50 12.61 -7.36 4.99
N PRO A 51 11.99 -6.27 5.47
CA PRO A 51 10.80 -5.72 4.84
C PRO A 51 11.01 -5.46 3.35
N VAL A 52 9.99 -5.77 2.58
CA VAL A 52 9.95 -5.53 1.13
C VAL A 52 9.07 -4.34 0.84
N MET A 53 9.61 -3.36 0.12
CA MET A 53 8.84 -2.24 -0.42
C MET A 53 8.47 -2.55 -1.86
N VAL A 54 7.18 -2.67 -2.15
CA VAL A 54 6.65 -2.82 -3.51
C VAL A 54 6.16 -1.48 -4.01
N HIS A 55 6.62 -1.07 -5.20
CA HIS A 55 6.26 0.21 -5.81
C HIS A 55 5.87 0.05 -7.29
N SER A 56 5.46 1.13 -7.92
CA SER A 56 5.04 1.14 -9.35
C SER A 56 3.91 0.15 -9.62
N TRP A 57 2.87 0.23 -8.81
CA TRP A 57 1.67 -0.56 -8.97
C TRP A 57 0.88 -0.13 -10.22
N PRO A 58 0.25 -1.04 -10.96
CA PRO A 58 -0.73 -0.66 -11.97
C PRO A 58 -1.79 0.26 -11.35
N HIS A 59 -2.11 1.35 -12.01
CA HIS A 59 -3.00 2.36 -11.40
C HIS A 59 -4.41 1.83 -11.10
N GLU A 60 -4.85 0.83 -11.86
CA GLU A 60 -6.16 0.20 -11.72
C GLU A 60 -6.32 -0.56 -10.39
N THR A 61 -5.21 -1.01 -9.80
CA THR A 61 -5.22 -1.74 -8.51
C THR A 61 -5.25 -0.80 -7.33
N LYS A 62 -5.06 0.50 -7.54
CA LYS A 62 -4.87 1.48 -6.46
C LYS A 62 -5.97 2.54 -6.44
N ALA A 63 -6.10 3.21 -5.30
CA ALA A 63 -7.16 4.18 -5.07
C ALA A 63 -7.08 5.40 -6.01
N PHE A 64 -8.25 5.93 -6.40
CA PHE A 64 -8.42 7.05 -7.33
C PHE A 64 -7.58 8.30 -7.00
N TYR A 65 -7.32 8.53 -5.71
CA TYR A 65 -6.60 9.69 -5.22
C TYR A 65 -5.07 9.58 -5.30
N MET A 66 -4.54 8.44 -5.67
CA MET A 66 -3.10 8.28 -5.83
C MET A 66 -2.64 8.93 -7.13
N LYS A 67 -1.56 9.70 -7.05
CA LYS A 67 -0.96 10.29 -8.25
C LYS A 67 -0.38 9.20 -9.13
N ARG A 68 -0.59 9.34 -10.45
CA ARG A 68 -0.01 8.45 -11.44
C ARG A 68 1.30 9.02 -11.96
N ASP A 69 2.14 8.15 -12.47
CA ASP A 69 3.37 8.54 -13.15
C ASP A 69 3.11 9.26 -14.48
N LYS A 70 4.15 9.75 -15.15
CA LYS A 70 4.02 10.46 -16.42
C LYS A 70 3.48 9.59 -17.56
N SER A 71 3.54 8.29 -17.47
CA SER A 71 3.00 7.36 -18.46
C SER A 71 1.51 7.07 -18.27
N ASP A 72 0.94 7.50 -17.15
CA ASP A 72 -0.42 7.22 -16.67
C ASP A 72 -0.69 5.72 -16.45
N LYS A 73 0.36 4.90 -16.34
CA LYS A 73 0.25 3.46 -16.16
C LYS A 73 0.39 3.02 -14.71
N PHE A 74 1.20 3.73 -13.93
CA PHE A 74 1.56 3.31 -12.59
C PHE A 74 1.16 4.35 -11.56
N ALA A 75 0.59 3.88 -10.44
CA ALA A 75 0.41 4.71 -9.26
C ALA A 75 1.77 4.96 -8.56
N LEU A 76 2.00 6.19 -8.11
CA LEU A 76 3.15 6.55 -7.31
C LEU A 76 2.92 6.14 -5.85
N GLY A 77 2.68 4.85 -5.67
CA GLY A 77 2.42 4.19 -4.39
C GLY A 77 3.57 3.30 -3.95
N VAL A 78 3.56 2.98 -2.67
CA VAL A 78 4.46 2.02 -2.05
C VAL A 78 3.73 1.28 -0.94
N ASP A 79 3.87 -0.04 -0.95
CA ASP A 79 3.43 -0.90 0.14
C ASP A 79 4.66 -1.52 0.79
N VAL A 80 4.64 -1.61 2.12
CA VAL A 80 5.73 -2.22 2.90
C VAL A 80 5.21 -3.50 3.51
N ILE A 81 5.76 -4.61 3.07
CA ILE A 81 5.40 -5.95 3.51
C ILE A 81 6.46 -6.42 4.51
N ALA A 82 6.03 -6.75 5.72
CA ALA A 82 6.90 -7.30 6.76
C ALA A 82 7.24 -8.76 6.47
N PRO A 83 8.44 -9.23 6.84
CA PRO A 83 8.79 -10.65 6.74
C PRO A 83 7.99 -11.52 7.72
N GLU A 84 8.21 -12.83 7.67
CA GLU A 84 7.66 -13.80 8.63
C GLU A 84 6.12 -13.90 8.64
N GLY A 85 5.46 -13.53 7.52
CA GLY A 85 4.00 -13.68 7.36
C GLY A 85 3.15 -12.58 8.01
N TYR A 86 3.75 -11.50 8.50
CA TYR A 86 2.98 -10.38 9.09
C TYR A 86 2.25 -9.52 8.04
N GLY A 87 2.60 -9.65 6.76
CA GLY A 87 1.92 -8.99 5.65
C GLY A 87 2.21 -7.49 5.55
N GLU A 88 1.37 -6.77 4.81
CA GLU A 88 1.50 -5.33 4.63
C GLU A 88 1.33 -4.58 5.95
N ILE A 89 2.34 -3.81 6.34
CA ILE A 89 2.33 -2.96 7.54
C ILE A 89 2.15 -1.48 7.21
N VAL A 90 2.53 -1.05 6.01
CA VAL A 90 2.36 0.33 5.54
C VAL A 90 1.91 0.32 4.09
N GLY A 91 0.87 1.08 3.79
CA GLY A 91 0.49 1.45 2.44
C GLY A 91 0.48 2.96 2.29
N GLY A 92 1.12 3.49 1.25
CA GLY A 92 1.23 4.92 1.05
C GLY A 92 1.37 5.33 -0.41
N ALA A 93 1.12 6.61 -0.69
CA ALA A 93 1.28 7.14 -2.04
C ALA A 93 1.45 8.65 -2.05
N GLN A 94 2.03 9.14 -3.15
CA GLN A 94 1.87 10.53 -3.52
C GLN A 94 0.40 10.78 -3.88
N ARG A 95 -0.16 11.87 -3.39
CA ARG A 95 -1.54 12.24 -3.65
C ARG A 95 -1.64 13.03 -4.95
N GLU A 96 -2.78 12.86 -5.66
CA GLU A 96 -3.07 13.73 -6.80
C GLU A 96 -3.32 15.14 -6.28
N ASP A 97 -2.57 16.09 -6.81
CA ASP A 97 -2.58 17.49 -6.43
C ASP A 97 -3.27 18.40 -7.47
N ASP A 98 -3.63 17.84 -8.64
CA ASP A 98 -4.39 18.53 -9.67
C ASP A 98 -5.90 18.32 -9.44
N TYR A 99 -6.64 19.44 -9.41
CA TYR A 99 -8.09 19.43 -9.14
C TYR A 99 -8.88 18.74 -10.27
N ASP A 100 -8.60 19.10 -11.52
CA ASP A 100 -9.37 18.60 -12.67
C ASP A 100 -9.11 17.12 -12.91
N VAL A 101 -7.87 16.69 -12.73
CA VAL A 101 -7.50 15.27 -12.79
C VAL A 101 -8.22 14.48 -11.69
N LEU A 102 -8.31 15.03 -10.48
CA LEU A 102 -8.98 14.34 -9.37
C LEU A 102 -10.49 14.22 -9.58
N VAL A 103 -11.15 15.29 -10.10
CA VAL A 103 -12.57 15.25 -10.47
C VAL A 103 -12.82 14.15 -11.50
N LYS A 104 -12.04 14.12 -12.57
CA LYS A 104 -12.15 13.09 -13.62
C LYS A 104 -12.03 11.67 -13.05
N ARG A 105 -11.08 11.44 -12.14
CA ARG A 105 -10.91 10.11 -11.53
C ARG A 105 -12.05 9.70 -10.59
N ILE A 106 -12.65 10.64 -9.87
CA ILE A 106 -13.86 10.39 -9.08
C ILE A 106 -14.99 9.92 -10.00
N GLU A 107 -15.15 10.55 -11.17
CA GLU A 107 -16.13 10.15 -12.18
C GLU A 107 -15.79 8.79 -12.80
N GLU A 108 -14.53 8.53 -13.17
CA GLU A 108 -14.05 7.24 -13.71
C GLU A 108 -14.35 6.06 -12.76
N HIS A 109 -14.39 6.31 -11.45
CA HIS A 109 -14.68 5.30 -10.43
C HIS A 109 -16.15 5.27 -10.00
N ASP A 110 -17.05 5.95 -10.72
CA ASP A 110 -18.50 6.04 -10.41
C ASP A 110 -18.77 6.51 -8.96
N LEU A 111 -17.93 7.36 -8.41
CA LEU A 111 -18.05 7.83 -7.03
C LEU A 111 -18.91 9.11 -6.97
N PRO A 112 -19.74 9.27 -5.92
CA PRO A 112 -20.59 10.44 -5.78
C PRO A 112 -19.73 11.68 -5.45
N ILE A 113 -19.58 12.60 -6.40
CA ILE A 113 -18.72 13.78 -6.28
C ILE A 113 -19.03 14.63 -5.04
N ASP A 114 -20.30 14.67 -4.62
CA ASP A 114 -20.74 15.43 -3.45
C ASP A 114 -20.09 14.94 -2.14
N ALA A 115 -19.82 13.65 -2.05
CA ALA A 115 -19.13 13.06 -0.88
C ALA A 115 -17.66 13.48 -0.79
N PHE A 116 -17.07 13.91 -1.91
CA PHE A 116 -15.66 14.29 -2.01
C PHE A 116 -15.43 15.80 -2.14
N LYS A 117 -16.45 16.64 -2.04
CA LYS A 117 -16.31 18.11 -2.13
C LYS A 117 -15.23 18.65 -1.19
N TRP A 118 -15.26 18.24 0.07
CA TRP A 118 -14.25 18.63 1.07
C TRP A 118 -12.83 18.23 0.66
N TYR A 119 -12.68 17.08 -0.01
CA TYR A 119 -11.39 16.58 -0.47
C TYR A 119 -10.90 17.34 -1.71
N LEU A 120 -11.81 17.70 -2.61
CA LEU A 120 -11.56 18.55 -3.77
C LEU A 120 -11.19 19.97 -3.37
N ASP A 121 -11.81 20.51 -2.32
CA ASP A 121 -11.52 21.85 -1.81
C ASP A 121 -10.05 22.00 -1.36
N LEU A 122 -9.41 20.92 -0.91
CA LEU A 122 -7.97 20.90 -0.60
C LEU A 122 -7.08 21.14 -1.83
N ARG A 123 -7.62 21.02 -3.05
CA ARG A 123 -6.91 21.34 -4.30
C ARG A 123 -7.36 22.68 -4.86
N LYS A 124 -8.64 22.97 -4.74
CA LYS A 124 -9.27 24.20 -5.26
C LYS A 124 -8.70 25.46 -4.61
N TYR A 125 -8.46 25.43 -3.32
CA TYR A 125 -7.97 26.59 -2.55
C TYR A 125 -6.44 26.61 -2.38
N GLY A 126 -5.74 25.79 -3.09
CA GLY A 126 -4.30 25.72 -3.11
C GLY A 126 -3.79 24.37 -2.67
N SER A 127 -2.90 23.79 -3.45
CA SER A 127 -2.28 22.50 -3.18
C SER A 127 -0.79 22.56 -3.46
N VAL A 128 -0.07 21.64 -2.83
CA VAL A 128 1.34 21.37 -3.10
C VAL A 128 1.53 19.87 -3.31
N PRO A 129 2.55 19.42 -4.02
CA PRO A 129 2.89 18.01 -4.04
C PRO A 129 3.05 17.46 -2.62
N HIS A 130 2.27 16.43 -2.29
CA HIS A 130 2.26 15.83 -0.96
C HIS A 130 2.03 14.33 -1.05
N SER A 131 2.42 13.63 0.00
CA SER A 131 2.22 12.19 0.15
C SER A 131 1.58 11.90 1.50
N GLY A 132 1.03 10.70 1.62
CA GLY A 132 0.50 10.21 2.87
C GLY A 132 0.58 8.69 2.90
N PHE A 133 0.60 8.14 4.10
CA PHE A 133 0.60 6.70 4.31
C PHE A 133 -0.30 6.32 5.49
N GLY A 134 -0.80 5.09 5.45
CA GLY A 134 -1.40 4.41 6.58
C GLY A 134 -0.42 3.39 7.15
N LEU A 135 -0.39 3.28 8.48
CA LEU A 135 0.40 2.26 9.17
C LEU A 135 -0.54 1.42 10.02
N GLY A 136 -0.54 0.11 9.80
CA GLY A 136 -1.26 -0.85 10.62
C GLY A 136 -0.55 -1.04 11.95
N LEU A 137 -0.96 -0.28 12.97
CA LEU A 137 -0.30 -0.28 14.28
C LEU A 137 -0.27 -1.68 14.88
N GLU A 138 -1.38 -2.41 14.79
CA GLU A 138 -1.51 -3.76 15.31
C GLU A 138 -0.57 -4.74 14.60
N ARG A 139 -0.45 -4.62 13.29
CA ARG A 139 0.49 -5.45 12.50
C ARG A 139 1.95 -5.11 12.83
N LEU A 140 2.26 -3.82 12.99
CA LEU A 140 3.60 -3.40 13.40
C LEU A 140 3.96 -3.94 14.78
N VAL A 141 3.04 -3.84 15.76
CA VAL A 141 3.26 -4.37 17.11
C VAL A 141 3.40 -5.89 17.08
N ALA A 142 2.55 -6.59 16.31
CA ALA A 142 2.65 -8.03 16.15
C ALA A 142 4.04 -8.43 15.63
N TRP A 143 4.51 -7.79 14.57
CA TRP A 143 5.83 -8.07 13.99
C TRP A 143 6.98 -7.77 14.96
N VAL A 144 7.01 -6.57 15.55
CA VAL A 144 8.10 -6.15 16.46
C VAL A 144 8.16 -7.02 17.72
N CYS A 145 7.01 -7.47 18.22
CA CYS A 145 6.90 -8.26 19.44
C CYS A 145 6.84 -9.78 19.20
N GLY A 146 6.84 -10.24 17.95
CA GLY A 146 6.73 -11.66 17.62
C GLY A 146 5.39 -12.28 18.06
N ILE A 147 4.28 -11.55 17.84
CA ILE A 147 2.93 -11.97 18.26
C ILE A 147 2.21 -12.59 17.06
N ASP A 148 1.72 -13.82 17.19
CA ASP A 148 1.10 -14.58 16.11
C ASP A 148 -0.24 -14.01 15.63
N HIS A 149 -0.99 -13.32 16.49
CA HIS A 149 -2.33 -12.86 16.16
C HIS A 149 -2.58 -11.42 16.57
N ILE A 150 -3.00 -10.57 15.62
CA ILE A 150 -3.23 -9.12 15.82
C ILE A 150 -4.22 -8.79 16.95
N ARG A 151 -5.16 -9.69 17.29
CA ARG A 151 -6.06 -9.50 18.43
C ARG A 151 -5.32 -9.38 19.77
N GLN A 152 -4.13 -9.94 19.87
CA GLN A 152 -3.31 -9.89 21.09
C GLN A 152 -2.54 -8.57 21.23
N THR A 153 -2.51 -7.75 20.17
CA THR A 153 -1.86 -6.43 20.17
C THR A 153 -2.79 -5.29 20.59
N ILE A 154 -4.07 -5.59 20.78
CA ILE A 154 -5.11 -4.61 21.12
C ILE A 154 -5.58 -4.87 22.55
N PRO A 155 -5.61 -3.84 23.44
CA PRO A 155 -6.08 -4.01 24.81
C PRO A 155 -7.53 -4.49 24.92
N PHE A 156 -8.38 -4.06 23.98
CA PHE A 156 -9.82 -4.38 23.95
C PHE A 156 -10.23 -4.87 22.55
N PRO A 157 -9.83 -6.10 22.16
CA PRO A 157 -10.13 -6.60 20.82
C PRO A 157 -11.63 -6.86 20.66
N ARG A 158 -12.21 -6.32 19.59
CA ARG A 158 -13.57 -6.63 19.17
C ARG A 158 -13.55 -7.84 18.27
N THR A 159 -14.46 -8.77 18.52
CA THR A 159 -14.60 -10.00 17.73
C THR A 159 -16.07 -10.27 17.47
N MET A 160 -16.35 -11.22 16.59
CA MET A 160 -17.73 -11.67 16.38
C MET A 160 -18.30 -12.17 17.72
N GLY A 161 -19.37 -11.54 18.22
CA GLY A 161 -19.98 -11.85 19.50
C GLY A 161 -19.36 -11.16 20.74
N ARG A 162 -18.31 -10.32 20.54
CA ARG A 162 -17.74 -9.51 21.61
C ARG A 162 -17.49 -8.09 21.13
N LEU A 163 -18.38 -7.16 21.49
CA LEU A 163 -18.31 -5.74 21.11
C LEU A 163 -17.89 -4.84 22.29
N GLU A 164 -18.03 -5.31 23.48
CA GLU A 164 -17.67 -4.61 24.72
C GLU A 164 -16.37 -5.16 25.33
N PRO A 165 -15.61 -4.34 26.06
CA PRO A 165 -14.36 -4.74 26.74
C PRO A 165 -14.50 -5.94 27.67
#